data_97a5fec8ef6e45bf570da3a57b064d3c
#
_entry.id   97a5fec8ef6e45bf570da3a57b064d3c
#
_cell.length_a   1.000
_cell.length_b   1.000
_cell.length_c   1.000
_cell.angle_alpha   90.00
_cell.angle_beta   90.00
_cell.angle_gamma   90.00
#
_symmetry.space_group_name_H-M   'P 1'
#
loop_
_entity.id
_entity.type
_entity.pdbx_description
1 polymer ?
#
loop_
_entity_poly.entity_id
_entity_poly.type
_entity_poly.pdbx_seq_one_letter_code
_entity_poly.pdbx_strand_id
1 'polypeptide(L)'
;GAYQGYYFVSPTVNGWTLAVNSFMPDLNASGEDNPLETVKRLSSRYGEACYFATHRVVDYHAWSKAVDGELIRAYSYVGESDEVIVDEGELTAEELDNGLIFAGYDNYEDDDANVEAGTIDEFSEEEYEELPVPKLCHADHVIFTRC
;
A
#
# COMPACT_ATOMS: atom_id res chain seq x y z
N GLY A 1 -19.33 3.07 12.93
CA GLY A 1 -18.00 2.63 12.57
C GLY A 1 -17.54 3.15 11.21
N ALA A 2 -16.34 2.77 10.77
CA ALA A 2 -15.75 3.21 9.51
C ALA A 2 -16.60 2.91 8.25
N TYR A 3 -17.56 2.00 8.37
CA TYR A 3 -18.50 1.62 7.30
C TYR A 3 -19.74 2.52 7.16
N GLN A 4 -19.81 3.62 7.91
CA GLN A 4 -20.94 4.57 7.87
C GLN A 4 -20.48 5.98 7.52
N GLY A 5 -19.39 6.14 6.79
CA GLY A 5 -18.83 7.43 6.41
C GLY A 5 -18.03 8.12 7.53
N TYR A 6 -17.74 7.43 8.64
CA TYR A 6 -16.90 7.93 9.71
C TYR A 6 -15.48 7.41 9.60
N TYR A 7 -14.51 8.24 9.90
CA TYR A 7 -13.13 7.81 10.09
C TYR A 7 -12.96 7.14 11.45
N PHE A 8 -12.35 5.98 11.46
CA PHE A 8 -11.76 5.44 12.68
C PHE A 8 -10.33 5.98 12.80
N VAL A 9 -10.00 6.61 13.92
CA VAL A 9 -8.65 7.08 14.20
C VAL A 9 -8.14 6.33 15.42
N SER A 10 -6.98 5.67 15.27
CA SER A 10 -6.36 4.92 16.36
C SER A 10 -5.70 5.84 17.39
N PRO A 11 -5.50 5.39 18.62
CA PRO A 11 -4.44 5.95 19.46
C PRO A 11 -3.09 5.84 18.76
N THR A 12 -2.14 6.71 19.14
CA THR A 12 -0.76 6.59 18.64
C THR A 12 -0.09 5.34 19.19
N VAL A 13 0.42 4.49 18.30
CA VAL A 13 1.13 3.26 18.62
C VAL A 13 2.49 3.29 17.91
N ASN A 14 3.58 3.16 18.66
CA ASN A 14 4.95 3.20 18.13
C ASN A 14 5.25 4.46 17.28
N GLY A 15 4.66 5.60 17.64
CA GLY A 15 4.81 6.85 16.90
C GLY A 15 3.93 6.97 15.65
N TRP A 16 3.00 6.04 15.41
CA TRP A 16 2.09 6.06 14.28
C TRP A 16 0.63 6.20 14.73
N THR A 17 -0.12 6.99 14.00
CA THR A 17 -1.57 7.09 14.11
C THR A 17 -2.21 6.66 12.80
N LEU A 18 -3.20 5.79 12.87
CA LEU A 18 -3.92 5.26 11.72
C LEU A 18 -5.30 5.93 11.61
N ALA A 19 -5.68 6.33 10.40
CA ALA A 19 -7.04 6.70 10.06
C ALA A 19 -7.58 5.73 9.02
N VAL A 20 -8.69 5.06 9.32
CA VAL A 20 -9.30 4.03 8.46
C VAL A 20 -10.70 4.46 8.04
N ASN A 21 -11.00 4.35 6.76
CA ASN A 21 -12.33 4.58 6.22
C ASN A 21 -12.49 3.83 4.88
N SER A 22 -13.57 3.09 4.69
CA SER A 22 -13.87 2.36 3.46
C SER A 22 -14.40 3.22 2.30
N PHE A 23 -14.55 4.52 2.52
CA PHE A 23 -15.02 5.50 1.53
C PHE A 23 -13.97 6.59 1.23
N MET A 24 -12.71 6.37 1.59
CA MET A 24 -11.65 7.27 1.11
C MET A 24 -11.54 7.16 -0.40
N PRO A 25 -11.25 8.27 -1.09
CA PRO A 25 -11.01 8.24 -2.53
C PRO A 25 -9.78 7.39 -2.90
N ASP A 26 -9.81 6.83 -4.09
CA ASP A 26 -8.65 6.15 -4.70
C ASP A 26 -7.53 7.15 -5.05
N LEU A 27 -6.31 6.67 -5.25
CA LEU A 27 -5.13 7.52 -5.52
C LEU A 27 -5.28 8.40 -6.76
N ASN A 28 -6.06 7.98 -7.75
CA ASN A 28 -6.32 8.71 -8.98
C ASN A 28 -7.48 9.70 -8.88
N ALA A 29 -8.10 9.84 -7.71
CA ALA A 29 -9.17 10.82 -7.51
C ALA A 29 -8.67 12.25 -7.76
N SER A 30 -9.50 13.05 -8.39
CA SER A 30 -9.19 14.45 -8.67
C SER A 30 -9.80 15.39 -7.62
N GLY A 31 -9.13 16.52 -7.38
CA GLY A 31 -9.63 17.58 -6.49
C GLY A 31 -8.98 17.57 -5.12
N GLU A 32 -9.60 18.33 -4.20
CA GLU A 32 -9.07 18.55 -2.84
C GLU A 32 -9.06 17.28 -1.97
N ASP A 33 -9.89 16.30 -2.33
CA ASP A 33 -10.01 15.01 -1.63
C ASP A 33 -8.99 13.97 -2.13
N ASN A 34 -8.07 14.35 -3.04
CA ASN A 34 -7.02 13.45 -3.53
C ASN A 34 -6.15 12.96 -2.37
N PRO A 35 -6.00 11.64 -2.18
CA PRO A 35 -5.16 11.08 -1.12
C PRO A 35 -3.71 11.56 -1.18
N LEU A 36 -3.12 11.79 -2.36
CA LEU A 36 -1.76 12.31 -2.51
C LEU A 36 -1.59 13.68 -1.89
N GLU A 37 -2.56 14.59 -2.09
CA GLU A 37 -2.54 15.90 -1.45
C GLU A 37 -2.73 15.79 0.07
N THR A 38 -3.52 14.83 0.51
CA THR A 38 -3.74 14.58 1.93
C THR A 38 -2.48 14.05 2.61
N VAL A 39 -1.77 13.08 2.05
CA VAL A 39 -0.50 12.58 2.63
C VAL A 39 0.59 13.63 2.60
N LYS A 40 0.69 14.46 1.56
CA LYS A 40 1.63 15.60 1.53
C LYS A 40 1.34 16.58 2.67
N ARG A 41 0.08 16.99 2.88
CA ARG A 41 -0.30 17.88 3.98
C ARG A 41 -0.02 17.27 5.36
N LEU A 42 -0.31 15.97 5.53
CA LEU A 42 -0.04 15.26 6.79
C LEU A 42 1.46 15.14 7.03
N SER A 43 2.24 14.78 6.04
CA SER A 43 3.70 14.66 6.17
C SER A 43 4.36 16.01 6.45
N SER A 44 3.89 17.09 5.85
CA SER A 44 4.35 18.46 6.15
C SER A 44 4.13 18.85 7.62
N ARG A 45 3.11 18.29 8.27
CA ARG A 45 2.78 18.59 9.67
C ARG A 45 3.43 17.64 10.67
N TYR A 46 3.56 16.37 10.30
CA TYR A 46 3.93 15.28 11.20
C TYR A 46 5.24 14.58 10.80
N GLY A 47 5.88 15.02 9.71
CA GLY A 47 7.13 14.50 9.20
C GLY A 47 6.95 13.41 8.16
N GLU A 48 6.09 12.41 8.39
CA GLU A 48 5.89 11.30 7.46
C GLU A 48 4.42 10.89 7.44
N ALA A 49 3.90 10.59 6.25
CA ALA A 49 2.57 10.05 6.07
C ALA A 49 2.55 9.04 4.91
N CYS A 50 1.74 7.98 5.06
CA CYS A 50 1.54 6.95 4.07
C CYS A 50 0.04 6.71 3.87
N TYR A 51 -0.31 6.27 2.66
CA TYR A 51 -1.65 5.83 2.31
C TYR A 51 -1.59 4.41 1.75
N PHE A 52 -2.57 3.60 2.10
CA PHE A 52 -2.79 2.27 1.55
C PHE A 52 -4.25 2.06 1.22
N ALA A 53 -4.52 1.43 0.09
CA ALA A 53 -5.85 1.00 -0.28
C ALA A 53 -5.83 -0.38 -0.92
N THR A 54 -6.89 -1.14 -0.69
CA THR A 54 -7.12 -2.41 -1.37
C THR A 54 -8.60 -2.60 -1.63
N HIS A 55 -8.94 -3.10 -2.83
CA HIS A 55 -10.31 -3.43 -3.20
C HIS A 55 -10.32 -4.79 -3.91
N ARG A 56 -10.67 -5.83 -3.19
CA ARG A 56 -10.55 -7.23 -3.63
C ARG A 56 -11.40 -7.60 -4.84
N VAL A 57 -12.50 -6.88 -5.11
CA VAL A 57 -13.42 -7.24 -6.21
C VAL A 57 -12.78 -7.01 -7.56
N VAL A 58 -11.97 -5.95 -7.68
CA VAL A 58 -11.28 -5.56 -8.92
C VAL A 58 -9.77 -5.72 -8.82
N ASP A 59 -9.30 -6.33 -7.72
CA ASP A 59 -7.88 -6.50 -7.43
C ASP A 59 -7.09 -5.18 -7.47
N TYR A 60 -7.71 -4.10 -6.94
CA TYR A 60 -7.06 -2.79 -6.83
C TYR A 60 -6.18 -2.73 -5.60
N HIS A 61 -4.95 -2.31 -5.82
CA HIS A 61 -3.98 -2.04 -4.76
C HIS A 61 -3.33 -0.69 -4.99
N ALA A 62 -3.14 0.06 -3.90
CA ALA A 62 -2.50 1.36 -3.97
C ALA A 62 -1.72 1.66 -2.69
N TRP A 63 -0.61 2.37 -2.84
CA TRP A 63 0.11 2.97 -1.72
C TRP A 63 0.79 4.27 -2.13
N SER A 64 1.00 5.12 -1.16
CA SER A 64 1.85 6.29 -1.33
C SER A 64 2.56 6.64 -0.03
N LYS A 65 3.70 7.31 -0.16
CA LYS A 65 4.53 7.82 0.94
C LYS A 65 4.92 9.25 0.66
N ALA A 66 4.76 10.12 1.65
CA ALA A 66 5.27 11.48 1.62
C ALA A 66 6.06 11.78 2.90
N VAL A 67 7.10 12.60 2.77
CA VAL A 67 7.98 13.03 3.86
C VAL A 67 8.16 14.55 3.77
N ASP A 68 7.98 15.23 4.89
CA ASP A 68 8.15 16.69 5.02
C ASP A 68 7.40 17.51 3.95
N GLY A 69 6.26 17.01 3.50
CA GLY A 69 5.41 17.65 2.49
C GLY A 69 5.70 17.23 1.03
N GLU A 70 6.76 16.48 0.79
CA GLU A 70 7.15 16.02 -0.53
C GLU A 70 6.69 14.58 -0.77
N LEU A 71 6.12 14.30 -1.95
CA LEU A 71 5.74 12.96 -2.36
C LEU A 71 7.02 12.17 -2.71
N ILE A 72 7.24 11.06 -2.03
CA ILE A 72 8.40 10.18 -2.27
C ILE A 72 8.02 9.08 -3.26
N ARG A 73 6.83 8.48 -3.06
CA ARG A 73 6.36 7.36 -3.89
C ARG A 73 4.84 7.34 -3.93
N ALA A 74 4.29 7.05 -5.10
CA ALA A 74 2.89 6.67 -5.26
C ALA A 74 2.76 5.62 -6.35
N TYR A 75 2.04 4.56 -6.06
CA TYR A 75 1.76 3.49 -7.01
C TYR A 75 0.35 2.96 -6.82
N SER A 76 -0.35 2.71 -7.90
CA SER A 76 -1.63 1.99 -7.88
C SER A 76 -1.83 1.15 -9.13
N TYR A 77 -2.45 0.00 -8.93
CA TYR A 77 -2.59 -1.05 -9.89
C TYR A 77 -3.95 -1.72 -9.78
N VAL A 78 -4.53 -2.13 -10.92
CA VAL A 78 -5.76 -2.92 -11.02
C VAL A 78 -5.45 -4.26 -11.68
N GLY A 79 -5.49 -5.34 -10.89
CA GLY A 79 -5.13 -6.68 -11.35
C GLY A 79 -6.11 -7.25 -12.37
N GLU A 80 -7.40 -6.93 -12.27
CA GLU A 80 -8.40 -7.40 -13.22
C GLU A 80 -8.13 -6.92 -14.66
N SER A 81 -7.58 -5.71 -14.82
CA SER A 81 -7.24 -5.13 -16.14
C SER A 81 -5.75 -5.13 -16.45
N ASP A 82 -4.91 -5.56 -15.52
CA ASP A 82 -3.45 -5.49 -15.61
C ASP A 82 -2.95 -4.05 -15.88
N GLU A 83 -3.60 -3.07 -15.24
CA GLU A 83 -3.41 -1.65 -15.52
C GLU A 83 -2.75 -0.94 -14.34
N VAL A 84 -1.63 -0.26 -14.61
CA VAL A 84 -1.02 0.71 -13.70
C VAL A 84 -1.70 2.06 -13.87
N ILE A 85 -2.31 2.58 -12.80
CA ILE A 85 -3.07 3.83 -12.83
C ILE A 85 -2.21 4.99 -12.37
N VAL A 86 -1.40 4.79 -11.34
CA VAL A 86 -0.47 5.78 -10.80
C VAL A 86 0.88 5.14 -10.61
N ASP A 87 1.92 5.80 -11.09
CA ASP A 87 3.32 5.42 -10.87
C ASP A 87 4.18 6.68 -10.81
N GLU A 88 4.38 7.21 -9.61
CA GLU A 88 5.12 8.43 -9.35
C GLU A 88 6.22 8.20 -8.31
N GLY A 89 7.38 8.81 -8.53
CA GLY A 89 8.56 8.71 -7.66
C GLY A 89 9.41 7.46 -7.95
N GLU A 90 10.61 7.45 -7.37
CA GLU A 90 11.55 6.33 -7.47
C GLU A 90 11.11 5.19 -6.54
N LEU A 91 11.52 3.96 -6.86
CA LEU A 91 11.30 2.81 -5.97
C LEU A 91 11.96 3.08 -4.61
N THR A 92 11.22 2.85 -3.55
CA THR A 92 11.75 2.99 -2.18
C THR A 92 12.74 1.86 -1.85
N ALA A 93 13.60 2.08 -0.86
CA ALA A 93 14.51 1.05 -0.39
C ALA A 93 13.75 -0.19 0.09
N GLU A 94 12.61 0.02 0.75
CA GLU A 94 11.73 -1.06 1.23
C GLU A 94 11.15 -1.89 0.08
N GLU A 95 10.77 -1.24 -1.04
CA GLU A 95 10.28 -1.93 -2.24
C GLU A 95 11.39 -2.76 -2.90
N LEU A 96 12.60 -2.22 -2.99
CA LEU A 96 13.76 -2.91 -3.56
C LEU A 96 14.22 -4.07 -2.67
N ASP A 97 14.33 -3.86 -1.36
CA ASP A 97 14.80 -4.86 -0.40
C ASP A 97 13.85 -6.07 -0.31
N ASN A 98 12.56 -5.86 -0.52
CA ASN A 98 11.56 -6.92 -0.56
C ASN A 98 11.42 -7.58 -1.94
N GLY A 99 12.15 -7.12 -2.94
CA GLY A 99 12.11 -7.68 -4.28
C GLY A 99 10.73 -7.59 -4.93
N LEU A 100 10.01 -6.49 -4.68
CA LEU A 100 8.68 -6.29 -5.25
C LEU A 100 8.79 -6.08 -6.76
N ILE A 101 7.99 -6.83 -7.51
CA ILE A 101 7.86 -6.70 -8.96
C ILE A 101 6.59 -5.90 -9.25
N PHE A 102 6.74 -4.83 -10.01
CA PHE A 102 5.63 -3.94 -10.36
C PHE A 102 5.24 -4.13 -11.83
N ALA A 103 3.95 -4.12 -12.12
CA ALA A 103 3.48 -4.06 -13.50
C ALA A 103 4.05 -2.81 -14.19
N GLY A 104 4.51 -2.97 -15.43
CA GLY A 104 5.17 -1.90 -16.19
C GLY A 104 6.70 -1.81 -16.03
N TYR A 105 7.31 -2.57 -15.15
CA TYR A 105 8.76 -2.68 -15.00
C TYR A 105 9.30 -3.96 -15.65
N ASP A 106 8.79 -4.35 -16.82
CA ASP A 106 9.17 -5.57 -17.57
C ASP A 106 10.60 -5.55 -18.16
N ASN A 107 11.47 -4.67 -17.71
CA ASN A 107 12.83 -4.52 -18.22
C ASN A 107 13.90 -5.12 -17.30
N TYR A 108 13.61 -6.24 -16.65
CA TYR A 108 14.70 -7.13 -16.25
C TYR A 108 15.05 -7.97 -17.48
N GLU A 109 16.09 -7.56 -18.20
CA GLU A 109 16.78 -8.45 -19.15
C GLU A 109 17.05 -9.76 -18.39
N ASP A 110 16.43 -10.86 -18.88
CA ASP A 110 16.80 -12.22 -18.49
C ASP A 110 18.27 -12.42 -18.85
N ASP A 111 19.17 -11.97 -17.99
CA ASP A 111 20.51 -12.49 -17.97
C ASP A 111 20.37 -13.95 -17.48
N ASP A 112 20.49 -14.87 -18.43
CA ASP A 112 20.53 -16.31 -18.29
C ASP A 112 21.29 -16.76 -17.02
N ALA A 113 20.67 -16.75 -15.88
CA ALA A 113 21.12 -17.48 -14.71
C ALA A 113 20.34 -18.78 -14.65
N ASN A 114 20.92 -19.80 -15.25
CA ASN A 114 20.62 -21.22 -15.10
C ASN A 114 20.42 -21.56 -13.61
N VAL A 115 19.21 -21.42 -13.11
CA VAL A 115 18.81 -21.92 -11.80
C VAL A 115 18.31 -23.34 -12.01
N GLU A 116 19.19 -24.32 -11.75
CA GLU A 116 18.77 -25.69 -11.62
C GLU A 116 17.59 -25.79 -10.64
N ALA A 117 16.52 -26.43 -11.10
CA ALA A 117 15.33 -26.72 -10.32
C ALA A 117 15.70 -27.52 -9.06
N GLY A 118 15.98 -26.80 -7.96
CA GLY A 118 16.07 -27.39 -6.65
C GLY A 118 14.70 -27.84 -6.20
N THR A 119 14.58 -29.12 -5.92
CA THR A 119 13.42 -29.79 -5.33
C THR A 119 12.92 -28.97 -4.13
N ILE A 120 11.68 -28.50 -4.18
CA ILE A 120 11.02 -27.86 -3.05
C ILE A 120 10.73 -28.97 -2.05
N ASP A 121 11.54 -29.06 -0.97
CA ASP A 121 11.23 -29.92 0.16
C ASP A 121 9.91 -29.45 0.79
N GLU A 122 9.07 -30.45 1.02
CA GLU A 122 7.78 -30.44 1.64
C GLU A 122 7.77 -29.57 2.90
N PHE A 123 7.16 -28.36 2.81
CA PHE A 123 6.95 -27.50 3.98
C PHE A 123 5.98 -28.20 4.92
N SER A 124 6.46 -28.61 6.09
CA SER A 124 5.64 -29.11 7.17
C SER A 124 4.67 -28.00 7.63
N GLU A 125 3.39 -28.35 7.68
CA GLU A 125 2.32 -27.56 8.29
C GLU A 125 2.62 -27.39 9.79
N GLU A 126 3.42 -26.39 10.17
CA GLU A 126 3.49 -25.95 11.54
C GLU A 126 2.36 -24.94 11.78
N GLU A 127 1.56 -25.31 12.75
CA GLU A 127 0.42 -24.68 13.39
C GLU A 127 0.59 -23.16 13.52
N TYR A 128 0.00 -22.40 12.58
CA TYR A 128 -0.20 -20.97 12.76
C TYR A 128 -1.30 -20.76 13.79
N GLU A 129 -0.95 -20.36 15.01
CA GLU A 129 -1.92 -19.79 15.95
C GLU A 129 -2.60 -18.61 15.23
N GLU A 130 -3.89 -18.77 14.96
CA GLU A 130 -4.75 -17.74 14.41
C GLU A 130 -4.81 -16.55 15.39
N LEU A 131 -3.94 -15.58 15.20
CA LEU A 131 -4.18 -14.25 15.76
C LEU A 131 -5.50 -13.75 15.15
N PRO A 132 -6.42 -13.19 15.95
CA PRO A 132 -7.69 -12.71 15.43
C PRO A 132 -7.45 -11.52 14.51
N VAL A 133 -7.26 -11.80 13.23
CA VAL A 133 -7.27 -10.79 12.19
C VAL A 133 -8.68 -10.22 12.12
N PRO A 134 -8.86 -8.91 12.30
CA PRO A 134 -10.17 -8.31 12.04
C PRO A 134 -10.59 -8.68 10.63
N LYS A 135 -11.80 -9.19 10.45
CA LYS A 135 -12.37 -9.45 9.12
C LYS A 135 -12.52 -8.11 8.40
N LEU A 136 -11.50 -7.74 7.67
CA LEU A 136 -11.51 -6.60 6.77
C LEU A 136 -12.44 -6.94 5.60
N CYS A 137 -13.53 -6.19 5.45
CA CYS A 137 -14.55 -6.43 4.44
C CYS A 137 -14.41 -5.45 3.28
N HIS A 138 -14.23 -5.97 2.10
CA HIS A 138 -14.51 -5.46 0.76
C HIS A 138 -13.67 -4.31 0.19
N ALA A 139 -13.41 -3.24 0.86
CA ALA A 139 -12.50 -2.17 0.43
C ALA A 139 -11.99 -1.45 1.68
N ASP A 140 -10.69 -1.44 1.87
CA ASP A 140 -10.09 -0.80 3.02
C ASP A 140 -9.04 0.22 2.59
N HIS A 141 -9.24 1.44 3.06
CA HIS A 141 -8.32 2.55 2.86
C HIS A 141 -7.78 2.98 4.22
N VAL A 142 -6.48 3.12 4.32
CA VAL A 142 -5.80 3.48 5.56
C VAL A 142 -4.79 4.58 5.29
N ILE A 143 -4.82 5.61 6.10
CA ILE A 143 -3.76 6.62 6.17
C ILE A 143 -3.02 6.44 7.48
N PHE A 144 -1.70 6.42 7.39
CA PHE A 144 -0.81 6.44 8.53
C PHE A 144 -0.07 7.77 8.58
N THR A 145 0.10 8.32 9.76
CA THR A 145 0.98 9.47 9.97
C THR A 145 1.86 9.24 11.18
N ARG A 146 3.11 9.67 11.09
CA ARG A 146 4.08 9.61 12.18
C ARG A 146 3.88 10.84 13.07
N CYS A 147 3.66 10.63 14.35
CA CYS A 147 3.52 11.69 15.34
C CYS A 147 4.74 11.78 16.24
#